data_d7937a2db080ddde1837ab96f8fa6210
#
_entry.id   d7937a2db080ddde1837ab96f8fa6210
#
_cell.length_a   1.000
_cell.length_b   1.000
_cell.length_c   1.000
_cell.angle_alpha   90.00
_cell.angle_beta   90.00
_cell.angle_gamma   90.00
#
_symmetry.space_group_name_H-M   'P 1'
#
loop_
_entity.id
_entity.type
_entity.pdbx_description
1 polymer ?
#
loop_
_entity_poly.entity_id
_entity_poly.type
_entity_poly.pdbx_seq_one_letter_code
_entity_poly.pdbx_strand_id
1 'polypeptide(L)'
;MRQKARKQTYLEVLRCVALLLVVSIHVVAIPIQNWTINPGTWYSAYSLIYTVGNFGVPLFLMISGSLLLNPERDISLEKIYKKMIPRILIPLLFFGYCFALLEIFFNTRTFDASMFVESVLRVLNKNSWGHLWYLYLLTGIYLILPVLRVLLDKVTDKQLEYLMGVLCFLGFIIPTINVIFGTTISLEQPKPLCHITFFIMGYVISRYYTSKKFKNYLYLSGMISLATLLVFGMFAGKINYECYTMLARYDGIFVFAVASMIFLLFTDKKDVIEKSVRGFGGEYIMSLADCSFGIYLIHPVIMNVMYKVLGWQPIMFNPVLSIPLFCVAFIVPCHLVVWIMKKIPVVRRLV
;
A
#
# COMPACT_ATOMS: atom_id res chain seq x y z
N MET A 1 20.37 -18.14 23.34
CA MET A 1 20.61 -17.61 21.96
C MET A 1 19.26 -17.32 21.31
N ARG A 2 18.87 -16.03 21.13
CA ARG A 2 17.62 -15.66 20.45
C ARG A 2 17.78 -15.96 18.97
N GLN A 3 17.04 -16.95 18.45
CA GLN A 3 16.94 -17.17 17.00
C GLN A 3 16.46 -15.87 16.34
N LYS A 4 17.33 -15.25 15.53
CA LYS A 4 16.95 -14.14 14.67
C LYS A 4 15.79 -14.66 13.79
N ALA A 5 14.59 -14.10 13.93
CA ALA A 5 13.43 -14.54 13.14
C ALA A 5 13.84 -14.57 11.65
N ARG A 6 13.85 -15.76 11.07
CA ARG A 6 14.26 -15.98 9.67
C ARG A 6 13.37 -15.12 8.79
N LYS A 7 13.94 -14.25 7.97
CA LYS A 7 13.19 -13.47 6.99
C LYS A 7 12.44 -14.45 6.07
N GLN A 8 11.15 -14.26 5.93
CA GLN A 8 10.33 -15.11 5.06
C GLN A 8 10.44 -14.55 3.64
N THR A 9 11.25 -15.18 2.80
CA THR A 9 11.60 -14.70 1.45
C THR A 9 10.36 -14.39 0.60
N TYR A 10 9.31 -15.20 0.67
CA TYR A 10 8.08 -14.97 -0.09
C TYR A 10 7.38 -13.66 0.29
N LEU A 11 7.42 -13.24 1.56
CA LEU A 11 6.89 -11.95 1.99
C LEU A 11 7.76 -10.77 1.53
N GLU A 12 9.08 -10.96 1.44
CA GLU A 12 9.95 -9.93 0.90
C GLU A 12 9.72 -9.74 -0.62
N VAL A 13 9.51 -10.83 -1.37
CA VAL A 13 9.12 -10.75 -2.78
C VAL A 13 7.77 -10.07 -2.93
N LEU A 14 6.78 -10.45 -2.12
CA LEU A 14 5.45 -9.83 -2.12
C LEU A 14 5.54 -8.33 -1.77
N ARG A 15 6.46 -7.93 -0.89
CA ARG A 15 6.73 -6.53 -0.56
C ARG A 15 7.27 -5.76 -1.78
N CYS A 16 8.16 -6.36 -2.57
CA CYS A 16 8.62 -5.76 -3.82
C CYS A 16 7.47 -5.60 -4.82
N VAL A 17 6.60 -6.61 -4.96
CA VAL A 17 5.40 -6.52 -5.80
C VAL A 17 4.49 -5.39 -5.33
N ALA A 18 4.19 -5.33 -4.02
CA ALA A 18 3.37 -4.27 -3.45
C ALA A 18 3.97 -2.87 -3.68
N LEU A 19 5.30 -2.73 -3.59
CA LEU A 19 6.01 -1.49 -3.89
C LEU A 19 5.83 -1.08 -5.36
N LEU A 20 6.02 -2.01 -6.31
CA LEU A 20 5.81 -1.77 -7.74
C LEU A 20 4.38 -1.30 -8.02
N LEU A 21 3.39 -1.94 -7.39
CA LEU A 21 1.99 -1.58 -7.52
C LEU A 21 1.71 -0.17 -6.98
N VAL A 22 2.26 0.20 -5.82
CA VAL A 22 2.12 1.57 -5.27
C VAL A 22 2.79 2.60 -6.17
N VAL A 23 3.98 2.33 -6.69
CA VAL A 23 4.64 3.25 -7.63
C VAL A 23 3.84 3.40 -8.91
N SER A 24 3.26 2.32 -9.43
CA SER A 24 2.44 2.37 -10.67
C SER A 24 1.22 3.28 -10.53
N ILE A 25 0.53 3.30 -9.39
CA ILE A 25 -0.56 4.28 -9.13
C ILE A 25 -0.05 5.70 -9.28
N HIS A 26 1.08 6.03 -8.70
CA HIS A 26 1.62 7.39 -8.74
C HIS A 26 2.10 7.77 -10.14
N VAL A 27 2.61 6.80 -10.92
CA VAL A 27 2.97 7.02 -12.33
C VAL A 27 1.75 7.39 -13.16
N VAL A 28 0.60 6.75 -12.94
CA VAL A 28 -0.62 7.02 -13.70
C VAL A 28 -1.48 8.15 -13.12
N ALA A 29 -1.23 8.60 -11.89
CA ALA A 29 -2.05 9.62 -11.23
C ALA A 29 -2.06 10.96 -11.99
N ILE A 30 -0.92 11.41 -12.50
CA ILE A 30 -0.81 12.67 -13.25
C ILE A 30 -1.57 12.59 -14.59
N PRO A 31 -1.36 11.57 -15.46
CA PRO A 31 -2.17 11.40 -16.64
C PRO A 31 -3.68 11.36 -16.36
N ILE A 32 -4.10 10.64 -15.31
CA ILE A 32 -5.51 10.53 -14.96
C ILE A 32 -6.10 11.87 -14.50
N GLN A 33 -5.39 12.66 -13.71
CA GLN A 33 -5.85 13.99 -13.27
C GLN A 33 -5.96 15.00 -14.40
N ASN A 34 -5.08 14.92 -15.39
CA ASN A 34 -5.09 15.81 -16.55
C ASN A 34 -6.13 15.42 -17.61
N TRP A 35 -6.82 14.35 -17.42
CA TRP A 35 -7.68 13.72 -18.43
C TRP A 35 -9.12 14.22 -18.50
N THR A 36 -9.45 15.20 -17.74
CA THR A 36 -10.74 15.92 -17.89
C THR A 36 -10.93 16.54 -19.28
N ILE A 37 -9.88 16.51 -20.15
CA ILE A 37 -9.87 17.21 -21.42
C ILE A 37 -10.08 16.28 -22.64
N ASN A 38 -9.71 15.00 -22.57
CA ASN A 38 -9.98 14.06 -23.66
C ASN A 38 -9.78 12.59 -23.23
N PRO A 39 -10.82 11.76 -23.11
CA PRO A 39 -10.68 10.33 -22.86
C PRO A 39 -10.19 9.66 -24.16
N GLY A 40 -8.91 9.79 -24.45
CA GLY A 40 -8.28 9.19 -25.62
C GLY A 40 -8.19 7.67 -25.52
N THR A 41 -7.68 7.06 -26.59
CA THR A 41 -7.49 5.61 -26.80
C THR A 41 -6.79 4.88 -25.63
N TRP A 42 -6.04 5.60 -24.81
CA TRP A 42 -5.24 5.05 -23.70
C TRP A 42 -5.92 5.04 -22.34
N TYR A 43 -7.13 5.57 -22.25
CA TYR A 43 -7.89 5.67 -21.02
C TYR A 43 -8.08 4.32 -20.32
N SER A 44 -8.44 3.28 -21.07
CA SER A 44 -8.60 1.93 -20.54
C SER A 44 -7.28 1.36 -19.98
N ALA A 45 -6.15 1.63 -20.67
CA ALA A 45 -4.84 1.17 -20.19
C ALA A 45 -4.46 1.79 -18.84
N TYR A 46 -4.67 3.10 -18.67
CA TYR A 46 -4.42 3.78 -17.41
C TYR A 46 -5.38 3.32 -16.31
N SER A 47 -6.66 3.14 -16.64
CA SER A 47 -7.67 2.64 -15.69
C SER A 47 -7.31 1.24 -15.19
N LEU A 48 -6.86 0.35 -16.06
CA LEU A 48 -6.41 -0.99 -15.69
C LEU A 48 -5.18 -0.93 -14.77
N ILE A 49 -4.20 -0.08 -15.07
CA ILE A 49 -3.00 0.05 -14.24
C ILE A 49 -3.33 0.68 -12.89
N TYR A 50 -4.21 1.68 -12.86
CA TYR A 50 -4.73 2.24 -11.62
C TYR A 50 -5.39 1.17 -10.76
N THR A 51 -6.23 0.33 -11.34
CA THR A 51 -6.89 -0.79 -10.66
C THR A 51 -5.88 -1.77 -10.05
N VAL A 52 -4.93 -2.23 -10.86
CA VAL A 52 -3.91 -3.19 -10.41
C VAL A 52 -3.02 -2.56 -9.33
N GLY A 53 -2.69 -1.30 -9.47
CA GLY A 53 -1.90 -0.55 -8.48
C GLY A 53 -2.57 -0.47 -7.11
N ASN A 54 -3.91 -0.38 -7.06
CA ASN A 54 -4.67 -0.32 -5.80
C ASN A 54 -4.56 -1.58 -4.93
N PHE A 55 -4.02 -2.69 -5.44
CA PHE A 55 -3.71 -3.87 -4.61
C PHE A 55 -2.47 -3.67 -3.73
N GLY A 56 -1.61 -2.69 -4.03
CA GLY A 56 -0.32 -2.51 -3.36
C GLY A 56 -0.42 -2.21 -1.87
N VAL A 57 -1.23 -1.21 -1.45
CA VAL A 57 -1.42 -0.85 -0.04
C VAL A 57 -2.07 -1.99 0.76
N PRO A 58 -3.16 -2.64 0.28
CA PRO A 58 -3.69 -3.85 0.88
C PRO A 58 -2.65 -4.92 1.16
N LEU A 59 -1.80 -5.23 0.19
CA LEU A 59 -0.74 -6.23 0.36
C LEU A 59 0.28 -5.83 1.43
N PHE A 60 0.68 -4.56 1.52
CA PHE A 60 1.54 -4.09 2.61
C PHE A 60 0.91 -4.25 3.99
N LEU A 61 -0.40 -3.96 4.12
CA LEU A 61 -1.13 -4.15 5.36
C LEU A 61 -1.23 -5.63 5.73
N MET A 62 -1.52 -6.51 4.76
CA MET A 62 -1.61 -7.96 4.98
C MET A 62 -0.25 -8.55 5.37
N ILE A 63 0.86 -8.13 4.73
CA ILE A 63 2.22 -8.52 5.13
C ILE A 63 2.48 -8.10 6.58
N SER A 64 2.12 -6.86 6.94
CA SER A 64 2.30 -6.36 8.30
C SER A 64 1.46 -7.13 9.31
N GLY A 65 0.20 -7.41 9.00
CA GLY A 65 -0.72 -8.17 9.84
C GLY A 65 -0.25 -9.60 10.07
N SER A 66 0.17 -10.32 9.02
CA SER A 66 0.69 -11.68 9.13
C SER A 66 1.93 -11.78 10.02
N LEU A 67 2.75 -10.72 10.03
CA LEU A 67 3.97 -10.67 10.82
C LEU A 67 3.73 -10.20 12.27
N LEU A 68 2.87 -9.21 12.47
CA LEU A 68 2.71 -8.53 13.76
C LEU A 68 1.62 -9.14 14.64
N LEU A 69 0.61 -9.78 14.06
CA LEU A 69 -0.44 -10.46 14.80
C LEU A 69 -0.10 -11.93 15.12
N ASN A 70 0.97 -12.49 14.55
CA ASN A 70 1.40 -13.84 14.85
C ASN A 70 1.77 -13.97 16.35
N PRO A 71 1.08 -14.84 17.15
CA PRO A 71 1.35 -15.01 18.58
C PRO A 71 2.74 -15.56 18.87
N GLU A 72 3.34 -16.34 17.97
CA GLU A 72 4.70 -16.88 18.12
C GLU A 72 5.79 -15.78 18.15
N ARG A 73 5.46 -14.57 17.72
CA ARG A 73 6.39 -13.43 17.77
C ARG A 73 6.29 -12.73 19.11
N ASP A 74 7.38 -12.70 19.82
CA ASP A 74 7.53 -11.88 21.03
C ASP A 74 7.57 -10.39 20.65
N ILE A 75 6.43 -9.70 20.84
CA ILE A 75 6.26 -8.27 20.61
C ILE A 75 5.72 -7.65 21.90
N SER A 76 6.63 -7.18 22.75
CA SER A 76 6.28 -6.49 23.98
C SER A 76 5.77 -5.07 23.74
N LEU A 77 4.99 -4.54 24.69
CA LEU A 77 4.56 -3.13 24.70
C LEU A 77 5.74 -2.17 24.55
N GLU A 78 6.81 -2.44 25.29
CA GLU A 78 8.03 -1.64 25.24
C GLU A 78 8.63 -1.60 23.83
N LYS A 79 8.64 -2.73 23.12
CA LYS A 79 9.13 -2.81 21.74
C LYS A 79 8.26 -2.01 20.78
N ILE A 80 6.93 -2.04 20.97
CA ILE A 80 6.00 -1.26 20.16
C ILE A 80 6.27 0.23 20.35
N TYR A 81 6.24 0.73 21.58
CA TYR A 81 6.37 2.15 21.85
C TYR A 81 7.78 2.71 21.68
N LYS A 82 8.84 1.96 22.04
CA LYS A 82 10.21 2.45 21.94
C LYS A 82 10.91 2.19 20.61
N LYS A 83 10.39 1.27 19.78
CA LYS A 83 11.05 0.90 18.51
C LYS A 83 10.15 0.96 17.29
N MET A 84 8.92 0.41 17.38
CA MET A 84 8.10 0.27 16.18
C MET A 84 7.39 1.58 15.81
N ILE A 85 6.74 2.25 16.75
CA ILE A 85 6.09 3.54 16.54
C ILE A 85 7.11 4.62 16.14
N PRO A 86 8.25 4.81 16.85
CA PRO A 86 9.25 5.80 16.44
C PRO A 86 9.81 5.55 15.03
N ARG A 87 9.94 4.30 14.61
CA ARG A 87 10.40 3.97 13.25
C ARG A 87 9.47 4.47 12.14
N ILE A 88 8.21 4.73 12.44
CA ILE A 88 7.23 5.30 11.49
C ILE A 88 7.06 6.79 11.74
N LEU A 89 6.90 7.17 12.99
CA LEU A 89 6.56 8.55 13.38
C LEU A 89 7.70 9.53 13.11
N ILE A 90 8.96 9.15 13.38
CA ILE A 90 10.12 10.02 13.13
C ILE A 90 10.26 10.33 11.62
N PRO A 91 10.24 9.35 10.70
CA PRO A 91 10.21 9.63 9.26
C PRO A 91 9.00 10.45 8.83
N LEU A 92 7.81 10.17 9.36
CA LEU A 92 6.60 10.93 9.06
C LEU A 92 6.79 12.42 9.40
N LEU A 93 7.25 12.71 10.61
CA LEU A 93 7.46 14.10 11.05
C LEU A 93 8.58 14.77 10.26
N PHE A 94 9.69 14.09 10.06
CA PHE A 94 10.85 14.64 9.32
C PHE A 94 10.51 14.90 7.85
N PHE A 95 10.11 13.87 7.11
CA PHE A 95 9.82 14.02 5.69
C PHE A 95 8.56 14.86 5.46
N GLY A 96 7.53 14.70 6.30
CA GLY A 96 6.32 15.50 6.23
C GLY A 96 6.61 17.00 6.38
N TYR A 97 7.47 17.35 7.34
CA TYR A 97 7.91 18.72 7.55
C TYR A 97 8.74 19.25 6.37
N CYS A 98 9.76 18.50 5.94
CA CYS A 98 10.60 18.91 4.81
C CYS A 98 9.78 19.08 3.52
N PHE A 99 8.85 18.17 3.25
CA PHE A 99 8.02 18.25 2.04
C PHE A 99 7.03 19.42 2.09
N ALA A 100 6.41 19.69 3.25
CA ALA A 100 5.56 20.86 3.43
C ALA A 100 6.33 22.16 3.23
N LEU A 101 7.51 22.26 3.84
CA LEU A 101 8.38 23.42 3.71
C LEU A 101 8.79 23.69 2.25
N LEU A 102 9.23 22.63 1.55
CA LEU A 102 9.59 22.71 0.13
C LEU A 102 8.40 23.14 -0.72
N GLU A 103 7.22 22.57 -0.48
CA GLU A 103 6.01 22.91 -1.24
C GLU A 103 5.60 24.37 -1.03
N ILE A 104 5.62 24.88 0.21
CA ILE A 104 5.33 26.28 0.51
C ILE A 104 6.34 27.19 -0.21
N PHE A 105 7.64 26.92 -0.07
CA PHE A 105 8.68 27.69 -0.73
C PHE A 105 8.53 27.73 -2.26
N PHE A 106 8.29 26.58 -2.89
CA PHE A 106 8.12 26.52 -4.35
C PHE A 106 6.86 27.24 -4.84
N ASN A 107 5.80 27.29 -4.03
CA ASN A 107 4.56 27.95 -4.38
C ASN A 107 4.61 29.48 -4.14
N THR A 108 5.19 29.92 -3.02
CA THR A 108 5.23 31.35 -2.66
C THR A 108 6.43 32.08 -3.24
N ARG A 109 7.54 31.37 -3.48
CA ARG A 109 8.84 31.93 -3.88
C ARG A 109 9.40 32.95 -2.87
N THR A 110 8.87 32.96 -1.66
CA THR A 110 9.31 33.81 -0.56
C THR A 110 9.84 32.96 0.58
N PHE A 111 10.80 33.50 1.32
CA PHE A 111 11.32 32.85 2.52
C PHE A 111 10.91 33.69 3.74
N ASP A 112 9.94 33.20 4.47
CA ASP A 112 9.40 33.86 5.66
C ASP A 112 9.36 32.89 6.85
N ALA A 113 9.50 33.45 8.06
CA ALA A 113 9.48 32.66 9.30
C ALA A 113 8.16 31.91 9.53
N SER A 114 7.04 32.39 9.01
CA SER A 114 5.74 31.74 9.07
C SER A 114 5.72 30.37 8.40
N MET A 115 6.57 30.14 7.38
CA MET A 115 6.67 28.86 6.67
C MET A 115 7.01 27.70 7.60
N PHE A 116 7.83 27.92 8.60
CA PHE A 116 8.22 26.88 9.56
C PHE A 116 7.04 26.42 10.40
N VAL A 117 6.24 27.37 10.88
CA VAL A 117 5.03 27.09 11.67
C VAL A 117 3.98 26.42 10.80
N GLU A 118 3.73 26.97 9.59
CA GLU A 118 2.78 26.39 8.65
C GLU A 118 3.15 24.95 8.27
N SER A 119 4.43 24.65 8.07
CA SER A 119 4.90 23.29 7.76
C SER A 119 4.58 22.31 8.89
N VAL A 120 4.76 22.71 10.15
CA VAL A 120 4.35 21.89 11.30
C VAL A 120 2.84 21.65 11.30
N LEU A 121 2.05 22.72 11.13
CA LEU A 121 0.58 22.59 11.09
C LEU A 121 0.11 21.73 9.93
N ARG A 122 0.72 21.80 8.76
CA ARG A 122 0.41 20.91 7.63
C ARG A 122 0.64 19.45 7.96
N VAL A 123 1.74 19.13 8.63
CA VAL A 123 2.00 17.75 9.08
C VAL A 123 0.92 17.31 10.08
N LEU A 124 0.63 18.11 11.11
CA LEU A 124 -0.37 17.75 12.13
C LEU A 124 -1.77 17.56 11.53
N ASN A 125 -2.14 18.38 10.53
CA ASN A 125 -3.43 18.33 9.85
C ASN A 125 -3.48 17.36 8.67
N LYS A 126 -2.45 16.53 8.43
CA LYS A 126 -2.31 15.62 7.28
C LYS A 126 -2.36 16.33 5.91
N ASN A 127 -2.00 17.60 5.84
CA ASN A 127 -1.98 18.44 4.65
C ASN A 127 -0.56 18.62 4.08
N SER A 128 0.37 17.73 4.44
CA SER A 128 1.64 17.56 3.75
C SER A 128 1.44 16.70 2.49
N TRP A 129 2.47 16.13 1.92
CA TRP A 129 2.33 15.33 0.69
C TRP A 129 1.40 14.13 0.85
N GLY A 130 0.49 13.97 -0.13
CA GLY A 130 -0.63 13.05 -0.04
C GLY A 130 -0.26 11.59 0.25
N HIS A 131 0.89 11.08 -0.30
CA HIS A 131 1.30 9.70 -0.05
C HIS A 131 1.60 9.38 1.42
N LEU A 132 1.91 10.36 2.26
CA LEU A 132 2.23 10.16 3.68
C LEU A 132 1.03 9.69 4.52
N TRP A 133 -0.20 9.73 4.00
CA TRP A 133 -1.39 9.27 4.71
C TRP A 133 -1.25 7.84 5.28
N TYR A 134 -0.49 6.98 4.59
CA TYR A 134 -0.25 5.61 5.02
C TYR A 134 0.58 5.51 6.31
N LEU A 135 1.48 6.45 6.58
CA LEU A 135 2.25 6.49 7.83
C LEU A 135 1.36 6.88 9.02
N TYR A 136 0.42 7.82 8.84
CA TYR A 136 -0.58 8.12 9.87
C TYR A 136 -1.44 6.89 10.17
N LEU A 137 -1.88 6.18 9.15
CA LEU A 137 -2.63 4.93 9.28
C LEU A 137 -1.82 3.88 10.05
N LEU A 138 -0.58 3.63 9.66
CA LEU A 138 0.28 2.65 10.34
C LEU A 138 0.55 3.03 11.79
N THR A 139 0.73 4.31 12.09
CA THR A 139 0.88 4.79 13.47
C THR A 139 -0.36 4.44 14.29
N GLY A 140 -1.55 4.70 13.76
CA GLY A 140 -2.83 4.32 14.39
C GLY A 140 -2.94 2.80 14.62
N ILE A 141 -2.63 2.00 13.61
CA ILE A 141 -2.65 0.52 13.73
C ILE A 141 -1.65 0.05 14.80
N TYR A 142 -0.46 0.65 14.88
CA TYR A 142 0.55 0.24 15.87
C TYR A 142 0.16 0.64 17.30
N LEU A 143 -0.58 1.74 17.48
CA LEU A 143 -1.13 2.13 18.78
C LEU A 143 -2.15 1.10 19.29
N ILE A 144 -3.02 0.57 18.44
CA ILE A 144 -4.01 -0.43 18.81
C ILE A 144 -3.48 -1.87 18.74
N LEU A 145 -2.28 -2.09 18.20
CA LEU A 145 -1.69 -3.43 18.00
C LEU A 145 -1.67 -4.29 19.28
N PRO A 146 -1.32 -3.77 20.48
CA PRO A 146 -1.34 -4.57 21.70
C PRO A 146 -2.72 -5.16 22.00
N VAL A 147 -3.78 -4.35 21.81
CA VAL A 147 -5.17 -4.77 22.04
C VAL A 147 -5.59 -5.80 21.00
N LEU A 148 -5.28 -5.57 19.72
CA LEU A 148 -5.56 -6.53 18.64
C LEU A 148 -4.88 -7.88 18.89
N ARG A 149 -3.64 -7.89 19.36
CA ARG A 149 -2.93 -9.13 19.69
C ARG A 149 -3.62 -9.92 20.79
N VAL A 150 -3.98 -9.27 21.89
CA VAL A 150 -4.70 -9.91 23.00
C VAL A 150 -6.05 -10.44 22.56
N LEU A 151 -6.80 -9.65 21.75
CA LEU A 151 -8.08 -10.06 21.20
C LEU A 151 -7.92 -11.33 20.35
N LEU A 152 -7.03 -11.31 19.36
CA LEU A 152 -6.86 -12.38 18.38
C LEU A 152 -6.22 -13.65 18.96
N ASP A 153 -5.50 -13.54 20.09
CA ASP A 153 -4.95 -14.69 20.81
C ASP A 153 -6.05 -15.47 21.55
N LYS A 154 -7.10 -14.79 22.03
CA LYS A 154 -8.16 -15.36 22.85
C LYS A 154 -9.43 -15.74 22.11
N VAL A 155 -9.65 -15.21 20.89
CA VAL A 155 -10.86 -15.53 20.13
C VAL A 155 -10.83 -16.96 19.60
N THR A 156 -11.99 -17.60 19.63
CA THR A 156 -12.21 -18.90 18.96
C THR A 156 -12.29 -18.71 17.44
N ASP A 157 -12.11 -19.77 16.66
CA ASP A 157 -12.20 -19.71 15.20
C ASP A 157 -13.55 -19.18 14.71
N LYS A 158 -14.66 -19.57 15.36
CA LYS A 158 -16.00 -19.06 15.05
C LYS A 158 -16.14 -17.55 15.33
N GLN A 159 -15.57 -17.08 16.43
CA GLN A 159 -15.57 -15.65 16.76
C GLN A 159 -14.71 -14.86 15.78
N LEU A 160 -13.59 -15.42 15.31
CA LEU A 160 -12.75 -14.79 14.29
C LEU A 160 -13.45 -14.72 12.93
N GLU A 161 -14.15 -15.80 12.52
CA GLU A 161 -14.99 -15.81 11.32
C GLU A 161 -16.09 -14.75 11.39
N TYR A 162 -16.79 -14.67 12.52
CA TYR A 162 -17.81 -13.64 12.77
C TYR A 162 -17.22 -12.22 12.71
N LEU A 163 -16.10 -11.98 13.39
CA LEU A 163 -15.39 -10.71 13.34
C LEU A 163 -15.02 -10.31 11.92
N MET A 164 -14.45 -11.25 11.14
CA MET A 164 -14.11 -10.99 9.74
C MET A 164 -15.34 -10.71 8.88
N GLY A 165 -16.45 -11.43 9.12
CA GLY A 165 -17.73 -11.18 8.46
C GLY A 165 -18.25 -9.75 8.72
N VAL A 166 -18.25 -9.31 9.98
CA VAL A 166 -18.66 -7.94 10.36
C VAL A 166 -17.73 -6.89 9.75
N LEU A 167 -16.41 -7.10 9.84
CA LEU A 167 -15.44 -6.18 9.27
C LEU A 167 -15.56 -6.07 7.74
N CYS A 168 -15.80 -7.20 7.05
CA CYS A 168 -16.03 -7.20 5.61
C CYS A 168 -17.36 -6.52 5.24
N PHE A 169 -18.41 -6.76 6.00
CA PHE A 169 -19.73 -6.15 5.78
C PHE A 169 -19.66 -4.62 5.90
N LEU A 170 -19.11 -4.14 7.01
CA LEU A 170 -19.01 -2.70 7.29
C LEU A 170 -17.95 -2.00 6.42
N GLY A 171 -16.80 -2.65 6.22
CA GLY A 171 -15.63 -2.03 5.56
C GLY A 171 -15.66 -2.09 4.04
N PHE A 172 -16.43 -3.02 3.44
CA PHE A 172 -16.42 -3.22 2.00
C PHE A 172 -17.82 -3.40 1.39
N ILE A 173 -18.72 -4.20 1.99
CA ILE A 173 -20.02 -4.50 1.37
C ILE A 173 -20.88 -3.24 1.36
N ILE A 174 -21.05 -2.56 2.50
CA ILE A 174 -21.81 -1.31 2.56
C ILE A 174 -21.25 -0.25 1.62
N PRO A 175 -19.94 0.09 1.64
CA PRO A 175 -19.38 1.03 0.66
C PRO A 175 -19.62 0.63 -0.80
N THR A 176 -19.49 -0.66 -1.13
CA THR A 176 -19.73 -1.14 -2.49
C THR A 176 -21.21 -1.00 -2.90
N ILE A 177 -22.15 -1.33 -2.02
CA ILE A 177 -23.59 -1.11 -2.24
C ILE A 177 -23.88 0.36 -2.49
N ASN A 178 -23.33 1.24 -1.67
CA ASN A 178 -23.53 2.69 -1.83
C ASN A 178 -23.06 3.18 -3.19
N VAL A 179 -21.93 2.68 -3.67
CA VAL A 179 -21.41 3.04 -5.01
C VAL A 179 -22.29 2.50 -6.13
N ILE A 180 -22.70 1.24 -6.07
CA ILE A 180 -23.46 0.59 -7.16
C ILE A 180 -24.87 1.18 -7.24
N PHE A 181 -25.53 1.42 -6.14
CA PHE A 181 -26.94 1.84 -6.08
C PHE A 181 -27.14 3.33 -5.81
N GLY A 182 -26.03 4.10 -5.67
CA GLY A 182 -26.11 5.53 -5.34
C GLY A 182 -26.76 5.80 -3.96
N THR A 183 -26.63 4.86 -3.01
CA THR A 183 -27.20 4.98 -1.67
C THR A 183 -26.19 5.59 -0.68
N THR A 184 -26.69 6.01 0.49
CA THR A 184 -25.86 6.59 1.56
C THR A 184 -26.04 5.83 2.88
N ILE A 185 -26.13 4.49 2.78
CA ILE A 185 -26.24 3.64 3.98
C ILE A 185 -24.99 3.84 4.84
N SER A 186 -25.19 4.20 6.10
CA SER A 186 -24.13 4.37 7.10
C SER A 186 -24.54 3.73 8.42
N LEU A 187 -23.59 3.02 9.02
CA LEU A 187 -23.70 2.51 10.40
C LEU A 187 -22.64 3.17 11.29
N GLU A 188 -22.27 4.42 10.96
CA GLU A 188 -21.25 5.22 11.66
C GLU A 188 -19.90 4.49 11.80
N GLN A 189 -19.57 3.67 10.78
CA GLN A 189 -18.32 2.92 10.77
C GLN A 189 -17.10 3.85 10.63
N PRO A 190 -16.02 3.59 11.37
CA PRO A 190 -14.77 4.35 11.22
C PRO A 190 -14.19 4.21 9.82
N LYS A 191 -13.79 5.31 9.18
CA LYS A 191 -13.16 5.32 7.84
C LYS A 191 -11.98 4.35 7.67
N PRO A 192 -11.10 4.11 8.69
CA PRO A 192 -9.98 3.18 8.55
C PRO A 192 -10.35 1.70 8.68
N LEU A 193 -11.64 1.34 8.79
CA LEU A 193 -12.07 -0.04 9.04
C LEU A 193 -11.59 -1.02 7.96
N CYS A 194 -11.67 -0.66 6.68
CA CYS A 194 -11.16 -1.49 5.58
C CYS A 194 -9.66 -1.81 5.73
N HIS A 195 -8.86 -0.85 6.18
CA HIS A 195 -7.42 -1.04 6.36
C HIS A 195 -7.09 -2.01 7.51
N ILE A 196 -7.84 -1.92 8.62
CA ILE A 196 -7.73 -2.86 9.74
C ILE A 196 -8.15 -4.26 9.28
N THR A 197 -9.18 -4.36 8.43
CA THR A 197 -9.63 -5.63 7.86
C THR A 197 -8.54 -6.29 7.01
N PHE A 198 -7.85 -5.55 6.13
CA PHE A 198 -6.69 -6.07 5.40
C PHE A 198 -5.58 -6.54 6.34
N PHE A 199 -5.29 -5.76 7.37
CA PHE A 199 -4.26 -6.10 8.36
C PHE A 199 -4.59 -7.43 9.06
N ILE A 200 -5.82 -7.62 9.54
CA ILE A 200 -6.27 -8.88 10.17
C ILE A 200 -6.34 -10.02 9.14
N MET A 201 -6.78 -9.74 7.90
CA MET A 201 -6.89 -10.76 6.85
C MET A 201 -5.54 -11.40 6.51
N GLY A 202 -4.44 -10.64 6.53
CA GLY A 202 -3.09 -11.19 6.38
C GLY A 202 -2.75 -12.22 7.46
N TYR A 203 -3.15 -12.00 8.70
CA TYR A 203 -3.04 -12.97 9.78
C TYR A 203 -3.96 -14.18 9.58
N VAL A 204 -5.21 -13.96 9.21
CA VAL A 204 -6.20 -15.02 8.97
C VAL A 204 -5.72 -15.97 7.88
N ILE A 205 -5.25 -15.46 6.74
CA ILE A 205 -4.71 -16.31 5.67
C ILE A 205 -3.51 -17.09 6.17
N SER A 206 -2.59 -16.48 6.90
CA SER A 206 -1.40 -17.16 7.44
C SER A 206 -1.76 -18.29 8.43
N ARG A 207 -2.88 -18.16 9.17
CA ARG A 207 -3.37 -19.14 10.12
C ARG A 207 -4.11 -20.30 9.44
N TYR A 208 -4.96 -20.02 8.44
CA TYR A 208 -5.87 -21.00 7.83
C TYR A 208 -5.48 -21.41 6.42
N TYR A 209 -4.29 -21.05 5.94
CA TYR A 209 -3.87 -21.30 4.56
C TYR A 209 -3.88 -22.78 4.16
N THR A 210 -3.88 -23.71 5.09
CA THR A 210 -3.93 -25.16 4.84
C THR A 210 -5.33 -25.68 4.51
N SER A 211 -6.40 -24.97 4.90
CA SER A 211 -7.77 -25.37 4.65
C SER A 211 -8.12 -25.30 3.15
N LYS A 212 -8.41 -26.46 2.52
CA LYS A 212 -8.76 -26.53 1.10
C LYS A 212 -10.01 -25.72 0.76
N LYS A 213 -11.04 -25.76 1.63
CA LYS A 213 -12.29 -25.00 1.45
C LYS A 213 -12.02 -23.50 1.44
N PHE A 214 -11.24 -23.03 2.41
CA PHE A 214 -10.86 -21.62 2.52
C PHE A 214 -10.06 -21.12 1.31
N LYS A 215 -9.07 -21.91 0.85
CA LYS A 215 -8.30 -21.59 -0.36
C LYS A 215 -9.19 -21.47 -1.59
N ASN A 216 -10.03 -22.47 -1.83
CA ASN A 216 -10.92 -22.50 -3.00
C ASN A 216 -11.85 -21.28 -3.01
N TYR A 217 -12.39 -20.88 -1.84
CA TYR A 217 -13.22 -19.71 -1.70
C TYR A 217 -12.46 -18.41 -2.05
N LEU A 218 -11.26 -18.23 -1.53
CA LEU A 218 -10.45 -17.05 -1.81
C LEU A 218 -10.00 -16.99 -3.27
N TYR A 219 -9.60 -18.12 -3.87
CA TYR A 219 -9.25 -18.15 -5.29
C TYR A 219 -10.43 -17.83 -6.17
N LEU A 220 -11.59 -18.45 -5.93
CA LEU A 220 -12.79 -18.24 -6.73
C LEU A 220 -13.27 -16.77 -6.63
N SER A 221 -13.43 -16.25 -5.42
CA SER A 221 -13.88 -14.88 -5.20
C SER A 221 -12.89 -13.85 -5.78
N GLY A 222 -11.58 -14.08 -5.59
CA GLY A 222 -10.54 -13.23 -6.16
C GLY A 222 -10.50 -13.24 -7.68
N MET A 223 -10.65 -14.41 -8.32
CA MET A 223 -10.69 -14.55 -9.78
C MET A 223 -11.92 -13.86 -10.38
N ILE A 224 -13.10 -14.07 -9.80
CA ILE A 224 -14.33 -13.38 -10.23
C ILE A 224 -14.16 -11.86 -10.09
N SER A 225 -13.66 -11.41 -8.93
CA SER A 225 -13.43 -9.97 -8.67
C SER A 225 -12.41 -9.36 -9.64
N LEU A 226 -11.32 -10.06 -9.93
CA LEU A 226 -10.32 -9.61 -10.89
C LEU A 226 -10.91 -9.50 -12.30
N ALA A 227 -11.63 -10.53 -12.75
CA ALA A 227 -12.31 -10.51 -14.04
C ALA A 227 -13.30 -9.34 -14.14
N THR A 228 -14.09 -9.11 -13.09
CA THR A 228 -15.02 -7.97 -13.01
C THR A 228 -14.28 -6.63 -13.16
N LEU A 229 -13.24 -6.41 -12.36
CA LEU A 229 -12.46 -5.16 -12.41
C LEU A 229 -11.78 -4.95 -13.78
N LEU A 230 -11.24 -6.01 -14.38
CA LEU A 230 -10.60 -5.91 -15.69
C LEU A 230 -11.63 -5.58 -16.80
N VAL A 231 -12.79 -6.27 -16.80
CA VAL A 231 -13.86 -5.99 -17.77
C VAL A 231 -14.36 -4.55 -17.63
N PHE A 232 -14.69 -4.11 -16.40
CA PHE A 232 -15.12 -2.72 -16.18
C PHE A 232 -14.01 -1.71 -16.54
N GLY A 233 -12.74 -2.02 -16.26
CA GLY A 233 -11.62 -1.18 -16.64
C GLY A 233 -11.43 -1.03 -18.14
N MET A 234 -11.67 -2.08 -18.93
CA MET A 234 -11.63 -2.04 -20.39
C MET A 234 -12.70 -1.10 -20.97
N PHE A 235 -13.84 -1.00 -20.31
CA PHE A 235 -14.96 -0.16 -20.72
C PHE A 235 -15.08 1.14 -19.91
N ALA A 236 -14.11 1.46 -19.06
CA ALA A 236 -14.17 2.60 -18.14
C ALA A 236 -14.45 3.95 -18.85
N GLY A 237 -13.97 4.13 -20.09
CA GLY A 237 -14.25 5.32 -20.88
C GLY A 237 -15.69 5.40 -21.45
N LYS A 238 -16.47 4.30 -21.37
CA LYS A 238 -17.85 4.21 -21.89
C LYS A 238 -18.89 4.08 -20.80
N ILE A 239 -18.47 3.83 -19.57
CA ILE A 239 -19.33 3.70 -18.38
C ILE A 239 -19.07 4.88 -17.43
N ASN A 240 -19.86 4.97 -16.36
CA ASN A 240 -19.64 5.97 -15.32
C ASN A 240 -18.27 5.75 -14.67
N TYR A 241 -17.32 6.63 -15.02
CA TYR A 241 -15.93 6.57 -14.55
C TYR A 241 -15.81 6.69 -13.04
N GLU A 242 -16.63 7.54 -12.44
CA GLU A 242 -16.62 7.74 -10.99
C GLU A 242 -17.00 6.45 -10.25
N CYS A 243 -18.06 5.78 -10.71
CA CYS A 243 -18.46 4.48 -10.17
C CYS A 243 -17.33 3.44 -10.31
N TYR A 244 -16.70 3.36 -11.49
CA TYR A 244 -15.59 2.44 -11.71
C TYR A 244 -14.41 2.71 -10.78
N THR A 245 -13.97 3.97 -10.68
CA THR A 245 -12.83 4.33 -9.83
C THR A 245 -13.10 4.05 -8.34
N MET A 246 -14.34 4.24 -7.89
CA MET A 246 -14.74 3.90 -6.53
C MET A 246 -14.72 2.38 -6.28
N LEU A 247 -15.18 1.55 -7.23
CA LEU A 247 -15.13 0.08 -7.11
C LEU A 247 -13.70 -0.47 -7.15
N ALA A 248 -12.81 0.20 -7.90
CA ALA A 248 -11.40 -0.17 -8.03
C ALA A 248 -10.51 0.36 -6.90
N ARG A 249 -11.05 1.12 -5.94
CA ARG A 249 -10.31 1.59 -4.75
C ARG A 249 -10.12 0.48 -3.72
N TYR A 250 -9.17 0.69 -2.81
CA TYR A 250 -8.87 -0.25 -1.73
C TYR A 250 -10.01 -0.46 -0.72
N ASP A 251 -11.03 0.40 -0.69
CA ASP A 251 -12.25 0.23 0.11
C ASP A 251 -13.38 -0.50 -0.65
N GLY A 252 -13.13 -0.97 -1.88
CA GLY A 252 -14.02 -1.82 -2.65
C GLY A 252 -13.87 -3.31 -2.34
N ILE A 253 -14.99 -4.05 -2.31
CA ILE A 253 -15.00 -5.50 -2.03
C ILE A 253 -14.19 -6.30 -3.06
N PHE A 254 -14.16 -5.85 -4.31
CA PHE A 254 -13.41 -6.50 -5.38
C PHE A 254 -11.90 -6.43 -5.14
N VAL A 255 -11.40 -5.27 -4.69
CA VAL A 255 -9.98 -5.09 -4.34
C VAL A 255 -9.62 -5.94 -3.12
N PHE A 256 -10.52 -6.05 -2.13
CA PHE A 256 -10.33 -6.93 -0.98
C PHE A 256 -10.16 -8.40 -1.39
N ALA A 257 -11.05 -8.90 -2.25
CA ALA A 257 -11.00 -10.28 -2.71
C ALA A 257 -9.73 -10.57 -3.53
N VAL A 258 -9.35 -9.68 -4.46
CA VAL A 258 -8.14 -9.84 -5.29
C VAL A 258 -6.87 -9.79 -4.43
N ALA A 259 -6.74 -8.81 -3.53
CA ALA A 259 -5.57 -8.71 -2.66
C ALA A 259 -5.41 -9.94 -1.77
N SER A 260 -6.54 -10.47 -1.23
CA SER A 260 -6.57 -11.69 -0.43
C SER A 260 -6.12 -12.91 -1.25
N MET A 261 -6.58 -13.03 -2.49
CA MET A 261 -6.15 -14.09 -3.42
C MET A 261 -4.64 -13.99 -3.73
N ILE A 262 -4.14 -12.80 -4.03
CA ILE A 262 -2.71 -12.60 -4.30
C ILE A 262 -1.87 -12.98 -3.08
N PHE A 263 -2.26 -12.54 -1.88
CA PHE A 263 -1.55 -12.89 -0.66
C PHE A 263 -1.52 -14.39 -0.42
N LEU A 264 -2.66 -15.08 -0.62
CA LEU A 264 -2.76 -16.54 -0.54
C LEU A 264 -1.86 -17.21 -1.57
N LEU A 265 -1.84 -16.74 -2.82
CA LEU A 265 -0.99 -17.30 -3.89
C LEU A 265 0.48 -17.30 -3.49
N PHE A 266 0.98 -16.19 -2.93
CA PHE A 266 2.36 -16.10 -2.44
C PHE A 266 2.61 -17.02 -1.25
N THR A 267 1.64 -17.17 -0.36
CA THR A 267 1.71 -18.11 0.77
C THR A 267 1.75 -19.57 0.31
N ASP A 268 0.94 -19.93 -0.67
CA ASP A 268 0.91 -21.26 -1.25
C ASP A 268 2.18 -21.62 -2.04
N LYS A 269 2.77 -20.62 -2.69
CA LYS A 269 3.98 -20.78 -3.51
C LYS A 269 5.28 -20.47 -2.75
N LYS A 270 5.22 -20.33 -1.42
CA LYS A 270 6.38 -19.95 -0.58
C LYS A 270 7.63 -20.79 -0.87
N ASP A 271 7.48 -22.13 -0.96
CA ASP A 271 8.63 -23.03 -1.15
C ASP A 271 9.24 -22.89 -2.56
N VAL A 272 8.41 -22.62 -3.57
CA VAL A 272 8.85 -22.36 -4.95
C VAL A 272 9.60 -21.02 -4.98
N ILE A 273 9.03 -19.98 -4.38
CA ILE A 273 9.64 -18.65 -4.31
C ILE A 273 10.98 -18.70 -3.57
N GLU A 274 11.05 -19.39 -2.43
CA GLU A 274 12.30 -19.54 -1.66
C GLU A 274 13.42 -20.24 -2.46
N LYS A 275 13.04 -21.18 -3.33
CA LYS A 275 14.00 -21.87 -4.23
C LYS A 275 14.43 -21.00 -5.40
N SER A 276 13.54 -20.17 -5.93
CA SER A 276 13.80 -19.33 -7.11
C SER A 276 14.58 -18.06 -6.80
N VAL A 277 14.47 -17.53 -5.58
CA VAL A 277 15.13 -16.28 -5.16
C VAL A 277 16.58 -16.61 -4.71
N ARG A 278 17.48 -16.81 -5.68
CA ARG A 278 18.89 -17.16 -5.46
C ARG A 278 19.80 -16.36 -6.40
N GLY A 279 21.09 -16.33 -6.08
CA GLY A 279 22.08 -15.61 -6.87
C GLY A 279 21.86 -14.10 -6.90
N PHE A 280 22.47 -13.41 -7.87
CA PHE A 280 22.46 -11.95 -7.98
C PHE A 280 21.03 -11.35 -8.05
N GLY A 281 20.14 -11.97 -8.82
CA GLY A 281 18.73 -11.51 -8.88
C GLY A 281 18.02 -11.62 -7.56
N GLY A 282 18.26 -12.69 -6.79
CA GLY A 282 17.71 -12.87 -5.44
C GLY A 282 18.25 -11.83 -4.46
N GLU A 283 19.55 -11.54 -4.50
CA GLU A 283 20.17 -10.52 -3.65
C GLU A 283 19.60 -9.12 -3.95
N TYR A 284 19.40 -8.79 -5.23
CA TYR A 284 18.77 -7.53 -5.63
C TYR A 284 17.34 -7.40 -5.10
N ILE A 285 16.51 -8.43 -5.24
CA ILE A 285 15.14 -8.46 -4.70
C ILE A 285 15.14 -8.25 -3.18
N MET A 286 16.04 -8.94 -2.46
CA MET A 286 16.13 -8.78 -1.00
C MET A 286 16.62 -7.39 -0.61
N SER A 287 17.51 -6.77 -1.36
CA SER A 287 17.97 -5.39 -1.19
C SER A 287 16.83 -4.40 -1.46
N LEU A 288 16.05 -4.62 -2.53
CA LEU A 288 14.89 -3.79 -2.87
C LEU A 288 13.82 -3.86 -1.78
N ALA A 289 13.51 -5.07 -1.28
CA ALA A 289 12.57 -5.26 -0.18
C ALA A 289 13.02 -4.55 1.09
N ASP A 290 14.31 -4.63 1.42
CA ASP A 290 14.89 -3.94 2.58
C ASP A 290 14.83 -2.40 2.44
N CYS A 291 14.92 -1.87 1.23
CA CYS A 291 14.82 -0.45 0.91
C CYS A 291 13.37 0.03 0.68
N SER A 292 12.38 -0.86 0.65
CA SER A 292 11.00 -0.54 0.23
C SER A 292 10.35 0.61 1.01
N PHE A 293 10.60 0.71 2.31
CA PHE A 293 10.09 1.80 3.14
C PHE A 293 10.69 3.15 2.76
N GLY A 294 12.01 3.22 2.58
CA GLY A 294 12.68 4.44 2.13
C GLY A 294 12.26 4.84 0.71
N ILE A 295 12.12 3.87 -0.21
CA ILE A 295 11.63 4.12 -1.56
C ILE A 295 10.21 4.71 -1.51
N TYR A 296 9.33 4.13 -0.68
CA TYR A 296 8.00 4.68 -0.45
C TYR A 296 8.04 6.15 0.01
N LEU A 297 9.00 6.54 0.86
CA LEU A 297 9.11 7.91 1.35
C LEU A 297 9.56 8.90 0.25
N ILE A 298 10.56 8.51 -0.56
CA ILE A 298 11.23 9.46 -1.47
C ILE A 298 10.77 9.41 -2.92
N HIS A 299 10.01 8.37 -3.35
CA HIS A 299 9.63 8.22 -4.76
C HIS A 299 8.91 9.46 -5.34
N PRO A 300 8.02 10.18 -4.61
CA PRO A 300 7.40 11.37 -5.19
C PRO A 300 8.38 12.52 -5.42
N VAL A 301 9.49 12.57 -4.66
CA VAL A 301 10.57 13.55 -4.91
C VAL A 301 11.22 13.27 -6.26
N ILE A 302 11.62 12.02 -6.48
CA ILE A 302 12.24 11.58 -7.74
C ILE A 302 11.27 11.81 -8.91
N MET A 303 9.98 11.47 -8.73
CA MET A 303 8.96 11.73 -9.74
C MET A 303 8.81 13.21 -10.08
N ASN A 304 8.78 14.09 -9.07
CA ASN A 304 8.72 15.54 -9.30
C ASN A 304 9.97 16.06 -10.05
N VAL A 305 11.15 15.55 -9.73
CA VAL A 305 12.36 15.89 -10.48
C VAL A 305 12.24 15.47 -11.94
N MET A 306 11.84 14.23 -12.20
CA MET A 306 11.70 13.72 -13.57
C MET A 306 10.62 14.48 -14.35
N TYR A 307 9.47 14.78 -13.75
CA TYR A 307 8.37 15.47 -14.43
C TYR A 307 8.58 16.96 -14.60
N LYS A 308 9.05 17.67 -13.54
CA LYS A 308 9.13 19.12 -13.55
C LYS A 308 10.48 19.65 -14.01
N VAL A 309 11.57 18.91 -13.78
CA VAL A 309 12.93 19.35 -14.14
C VAL A 309 13.36 18.76 -15.47
N LEU A 310 13.18 17.45 -15.67
CA LEU A 310 13.59 16.77 -16.91
C LEU A 310 12.51 16.79 -18.00
N GLY A 311 11.26 17.16 -17.66
CA GLY A 311 10.14 17.16 -18.59
C GLY A 311 9.68 15.77 -19.03
N TRP A 312 10.16 14.70 -18.37
CA TRP A 312 9.79 13.33 -18.70
C TRP A 312 8.45 12.97 -18.09
N GLN A 313 7.49 12.55 -18.92
CA GLN A 313 6.14 12.20 -18.49
C GLN A 313 5.69 10.86 -19.07
N PRO A 314 4.87 10.07 -18.35
CA PRO A 314 4.39 8.77 -18.84
C PRO A 314 3.53 8.82 -20.09
N ILE A 315 3.03 10.02 -20.46
CA ILE A 315 2.20 10.26 -21.64
C ILE A 315 3.00 10.49 -22.95
N MET A 316 4.35 10.50 -22.89
CA MET A 316 5.18 10.82 -24.05
C MET A 316 5.07 9.80 -25.18
N PHE A 317 4.69 8.56 -24.88
CA PHE A 317 4.50 7.48 -25.84
C PHE A 317 3.50 6.42 -25.31
N ASN A 318 3.32 5.33 -26.06
CA ASN A 318 2.37 4.26 -25.74
C ASN A 318 2.41 3.83 -24.27
N PRO A 319 1.30 3.95 -23.49
CA PRO A 319 1.24 3.65 -22.06
C PRO A 319 1.61 2.22 -21.70
N VAL A 320 1.36 1.26 -22.57
CA VAL A 320 1.69 -0.16 -22.33
C VAL A 320 3.21 -0.33 -22.15
N LEU A 321 4.01 0.50 -22.82
CA LEU A 321 5.46 0.52 -22.71
C LEU A 321 5.95 1.59 -21.74
N SER A 322 5.35 2.80 -21.80
CA SER A 322 5.84 3.93 -20.98
C SER A 322 5.69 3.66 -19.49
N ILE A 323 4.55 3.11 -19.03
CA ILE A 323 4.32 2.97 -17.59
C ILE A 323 5.27 1.96 -16.94
N PRO A 324 5.48 0.74 -17.46
CA PRO A 324 6.51 -0.15 -16.91
C PRO A 324 7.91 0.48 -16.93
N LEU A 325 8.26 1.18 -18.02
CA LEU A 325 9.55 1.84 -18.14
C LEU A 325 9.70 2.95 -17.08
N PHE A 326 8.69 3.79 -16.89
CA PHE A 326 8.71 4.82 -15.84
C PHE A 326 8.73 4.23 -14.43
N CYS A 327 8.01 3.13 -14.17
CA CYS A 327 8.11 2.43 -12.87
C CYS A 327 9.56 2.01 -12.58
N VAL A 328 10.25 1.44 -13.56
CA VAL A 328 11.67 1.07 -13.42
C VAL A 328 12.53 2.32 -13.25
N ALA A 329 12.33 3.33 -14.09
CA ALA A 329 13.06 4.59 -14.06
C ALA A 329 12.93 5.34 -12.73
N PHE A 330 11.83 5.16 -11.98
CA PHE A 330 11.67 5.70 -10.64
C PHE A 330 12.27 4.79 -9.56
N ILE A 331 12.03 3.49 -9.64
CA ILE A 331 12.45 2.56 -8.58
C ILE A 331 13.97 2.41 -8.53
N VAL A 332 14.66 2.36 -9.66
CA VAL A 332 16.11 2.18 -9.69
C VAL A 332 16.85 3.34 -9.02
N PRO A 333 16.61 4.63 -9.37
CA PRO A 333 17.23 5.75 -8.66
C PRO A 333 16.81 5.81 -7.18
N CYS A 334 15.53 5.58 -6.86
CA CYS A 334 15.08 5.54 -5.48
C CYS A 334 15.81 4.46 -4.67
N HIS A 335 15.96 3.26 -5.24
CA HIS A 335 16.69 2.17 -4.58
C HIS A 335 18.14 2.57 -4.30
N LEU A 336 18.84 3.15 -5.30
CA LEU A 336 20.21 3.59 -5.16
C LEU A 336 20.35 4.65 -4.05
N VAL A 337 19.48 5.67 -4.07
CA VAL A 337 19.48 6.74 -3.06
C VAL A 337 19.24 6.17 -1.66
N VAL A 338 18.21 5.33 -1.49
CA VAL A 338 17.91 4.72 -0.18
C VAL A 338 19.03 3.79 0.28
N TRP A 339 19.62 3.02 -0.62
CA TRP A 339 20.74 2.15 -0.31
C TRP A 339 21.96 2.95 0.21
N ILE A 340 22.24 4.14 -0.39
CA ILE A 340 23.28 5.06 0.09
C ILE A 340 22.87 5.65 1.45
N MET A 341 21.63 6.13 1.61
CA MET A 341 21.10 6.67 2.86
C MET A 341 21.25 5.68 4.02
N LYS A 342 21.03 4.40 3.78
CA LYS A 342 21.18 3.34 4.79
C LYS A 342 22.61 3.12 5.26
N LYS A 343 23.62 3.55 4.49
CA LYS A 343 25.02 3.50 4.91
C LYS A 343 25.40 4.61 5.90
N ILE A 344 24.61 5.69 5.94
CA ILE A 344 24.84 6.84 6.82
C ILE A 344 24.17 6.57 8.17
N PRO A 345 24.89 6.48 9.32
CA PRO A 345 24.35 6.02 10.61
C PRO A 345 23.15 6.80 11.13
N VAL A 346 23.09 8.12 10.91
CA VAL A 346 21.97 8.98 11.33
C VAL A 346 20.77 8.78 10.40
N VAL A 347 21.01 8.84 9.07
CA VAL A 347 19.98 8.81 8.04
C VAL A 347 19.31 7.45 7.93
N ARG A 348 20.04 6.35 8.16
CA ARG A 348 19.48 4.98 8.15
C ARG A 348 18.33 4.75 9.12
N ARG A 349 18.15 5.64 10.11
CA ARG A 349 17.03 5.58 11.05
C ARG A 349 15.73 6.14 10.46
N LEU A 350 15.84 6.88 9.36
CA LEU A 350 14.73 7.53 8.67
C LEU A 350 14.19 6.68 7.50
N VAL A 351 14.96 5.67 7.03
CA VAL A 351 14.65 4.90 5.81
C VAL A 351 14.75 3.39 6.00
#